data_2b075776d29845dd1cd40946ba98166f
#
_entry.id   2b075776d29845dd1cd40946ba98166f
#
_cell.length_a   1.000
_cell.length_b   1.000
_cell.length_c   1.000
_cell.angle_alpha   90.00
_cell.angle_beta   90.00
_cell.angle_gamma   90.00
#
_symmetry.space_group_name_H-M   'P 1'
#
loop_
_entity.id
_entity.type
_entity.pdbx_description
1 polymer ?
#
loop_
_entity_poly.entity_id
_entity_poly.type
_entity_poly.pdbx_seq_one_letter_code
_entity_poly.pdbx_strand_id
1 'polypeptide(L)'
;VELTETTAFFSGISNPIVSGALVIINDIYILEEVYETGIYINDSIPFGLDEDYKLSIEAEINGLNGIWEGADEFALLAPIDTFYITFEQGNSPFTEDGYFLKIGFKDPADEVNFYLNELKVIRVEDNESTNLQGFEFRPYNDELVNGYYLEGPVNDIAYHLFDTVDFKFSGISESSYSFYAKIFQLTFQTLDIGTSSPFPIRGNLISQNENFDNALGNFKVKNVFKKHIVIGE
;
A
#
# COMPACT_ATOMS: atom_id res chain seq x y z
N VAL A 1 7.57 -6.30 8.33
CA VAL A 1 8.05 -4.91 8.50
C VAL A 1 9.36 -4.77 7.76
N GLU A 2 9.56 -3.69 7.03
CA GLU A 2 10.83 -3.34 6.37
C GLU A 2 11.33 -2.03 6.98
N LEU A 3 12.61 -1.99 7.37
CA LEU A 3 13.23 -0.84 8.03
C LEU A 3 14.40 -0.32 7.21
N THR A 4 14.37 0.98 6.90
CA THR A 4 15.44 1.69 6.21
C THR A 4 15.67 3.06 6.84
N GLU A 5 16.88 3.59 6.68
CA GLU A 5 17.16 5.00 6.97
C GLU A 5 16.73 5.88 5.80
N THR A 6 16.37 7.12 6.07
CA THR A 6 16.08 8.09 5.01
C THR A 6 17.38 8.67 4.45
N THR A 7 17.43 8.84 3.14
CA THR A 7 18.52 9.54 2.44
C THR A 7 18.01 10.85 1.83
N ALA A 8 18.92 11.75 1.47
CA ALA A 8 18.55 12.98 0.78
C ALA A 8 17.90 12.63 -0.58
N PHE A 9 16.77 13.26 -0.89
CA PHE A 9 15.93 12.97 -2.06
C PHE A 9 16.70 12.92 -3.40
N PHE A 10 17.71 13.75 -3.57
CA PHE A 10 18.52 13.81 -4.80
C PHE A 10 19.87 13.07 -4.70
N SER A 11 20.08 12.25 -3.68
CA SER A 11 21.36 11.55 -3.48
C SER A 11 21.65 10.50 -4.55
N GLY A 12 20.63 9.94 -5.19
CA GLY A 12 20.75 8.80 -6.09
C GLY A 12 21.20 7.49 -5.40
N ILE A 13 21.24 7.48 -4.07
CA ILE A 13 21.65 6.35 -3.24
C ILE A 13 20.39 5.67 -2.71
N SER A 14 20.36 4.34 -2.76
CA SER A 14 19.30 3.57 -2.10
C SER A 14 19.33 3.80 -0.59
N ASN A 15 18.15 3.81 0.04
CA ASN A 15 18.06 3.94 1.49
C ASN A 15 18.82 2.80 2.18
N PRO A 16 19.72 3.11 3.14
CA PRO A 16 20.40 2.08 3.92
C PRO A 16 19.38 1.24 4.69
N ILE A 17 19.60 -0.05 4.76
CA ILE A 17 18.79 -0.95 5.56
C ILE A 17 19.12 -0.77 7.05
N VAL A 18 18.12 -0.97 7.92
CA VAL A 18 18.30 -1.03 9.37
C VAL A 18 18.21 -2.48 9.81
N SER A 19 19.37 -3.08 10.06
CA SER A 19 19.51 -4.47 10.52
C SER A 19 19.69 -4.52 12.04
N GLY A 20 19.33 -5.66 12.65
CA GLY A 20 19.52 -5.92 14.06
C GLY A 20 18.55 -5.17 14.98
N ALA A 21 17.47 -4.61 14.45
CA ALA A 21 16.45 -3.97 15.27
C ALA A 21 15.60 -5.01 16.04
N LEU A 22 15.10 -4.62 17.19
CA LEU A 22 14.06 -5.36 17.90
C LEU A 22 12.69 -4.84 17.47
N VAL A 23 11.92 -5.69 16.77
CA VAL A 23 10.60 -5.35 16.23
C VAL A 23 9.55 -6.24 16.90
N ILE A 24 8.56 -5.62 17.54
CA ILE A 24 7.56 -6.33 18.35
C ILE A 24 6.15 -5.86 17.97
N ILE A 25 5.22 -6.80 17.85
CA ILE A 25 3.78 -6.53 17.73
C ILE A 25 3.08 -6.89 19.05
N ASN A 26 2.23 -5.98 19.54
CA ASN A 26 1.41 -6.13 20.76
C ASN A 26 2.20 -6.55 22.00
N ASP A 27 3.45 -6.07 22.12
CA ASP A 27 4.38 -6.38 23.23
C ASP A 27 4.66 -7.87 23.44
N ILE A 28 4.25 -8.75 22.49
CA ILE A 28 4.32 -10.21 22.61
C ILE A 28 5.04 -10.85 21.43
N TYR A 29 4.72 -10.43 20.21
CA TYR A 29 5.16 -11.10 18.99
C TYR A 29 6.43 -10.44 18.46
N ILE A 30 7.58 -11.08 18.72
CA ILE A 30 8.86 -10.63 18.15
C ILE A 30 8.90 -11.03 16.67
N LEU A 31 9.29 -10.10 15.81
CA LEU A 31 9.56 -10.35 14.40
C LEU A 31 11.04 -10.67 14.22
N GLU A 32 11.33 -11.73 13.48
CA GLU A 32 12.70 -12.15 13.17
C GLU A 32 13.18 -11.52 11.88
N GLU A 33 14.42 -11.04 11.87
CA GLU A 33 15.01 -10.46 10.67
C GLU A 33 15.40 -11.55 9.66
N VAL A 34 15.09 -11.30 8.40
CA VAL A 34 15.46 -12.18 7.28
C VAL A 34 16.87 -11.82 6.80
N TYR A 35 17.88 -12.57 7.19
CA TYR A 35 19.28 -12.51 6.66
C TYR A 35 19.87 -11.09 6.54
N GLU A 36 19.77 -10.27 7.55
CA GLU A 36 20.32 -8.89 7.56
C GLU A 36 19.82 -8.02 6.39
N THR A 37 18.55 -8.17 6.04
CA THR A 37 17.92 -7.43 4.94
C THR A 37 17.13 -6.21 5.41
N GLY A 38 17.02 -5.99 6.71
CA GLY A 38 16.11 -5.00 7.29
C GLY A 38 14.62 -5.40 7.18
N ILE A 39 14.35 -6.64 6.77
CA ILE A 39 12.98 -7.19 6.67
C ILE A 39 12.73 -8.10 7.88
N TYR A 40 11.69 -7.77 8.66
CA TYR A 40 11.31 -8.47 9.88
C TYR A 40 9.96 -9.15 9.68
N ILE A 41 9.88 -10.45 9.99
CA ILE A 41 8.69 -11.28 9.78
C ILE A 41 8.32 -12.09 11.01
N ASN A 42 7.03 -12.39 11.16
CA ASN A 42 6.51 -13.39 12.10
C ASN A 42 5.17 -13.91 11.54
N ASP A 43 5.11 -15.19 11.23
CA ASP A 43 3.93 -15.84 10.62
C ASP A 43 2.92 -16.32 11.67
N SER A 44 3.22 -16.16 12.96
CA SER A 44 2.41 -16.69 14.06
C SER A 44 1.51 -15.65 14.72
N ILE A 45 1.46 -14.42 14.19
CA ILE A 45 0.63 -13.35 14.75
C ILE A 45 -0.84 -13.64 14.39
N PRO A 46 -1.72 -13.85 15.38
CA PRO A 46 -3.13 -13.97 15.12
C PRO A 46 -3.70 -12.62 14.72
N PHE A 47 -4.61 -12.62 13.75
CA PHE A 47 -5.36 -11.43 13.35
C PHE A 47 -6.83 -11.63 13.68
N GLY A 48 -7.40 -10.70 14.45
CA GLY A 48 -8.81 -10.65 14.82
C GLY A 48 -9.48 -9.39 14.31
N LEU A 49 -10.79 -9.46 14.07
CA LEU A 49 -11.61 -8.30 13.80
C LEU A 49 -11.70 -7.45 15.08
N ASP A 50 -11.76 -6.15 14.92
CA ASP A 50 -11.90 -5.17 16.00
C ASP A 50 -10.76 -5.20 17.04
N GLU A 51 -9.56 -5.65 16.62
CA GLU A 51 -8.36 -5.62 17.44
C GLU A 51 -7.43 -4.50 16.98
N ASP A 52 -6.93 -3.73 17.96
CA ASP A 52 -5.85 -2.79 17.76
C ASP A 52 -4.51 -3.52 17.76
N TYR A 53 -3.65 -3.13 16.84
CA TYR A 53 -2.28 -3.65 16.76
C TYR A 53 -1.29 -2.53 17.03
N LYS A 54 -0.36 -2.80 17.95
CA LYS A 54 0.73 -1.89 18.29
C LYS A 54 2.04 -2.45 17.77
N LEU A 55 2.78 -1.64 17.01
CA LEU A 55 4.15 -1.91 16.60
C LEU A 55 5.10 -1.14 17.49
N SER A 56 6.12 -1.81 18.03
CA SER A 56 7.27 -1.20 18.68
C SER A 56 8.54 -1.59 17.93
N ILE A 57 9.39 -0.61 17.68
CA ILE A 57 10.69 -0.78 17.00
C ILE A 57 11.75 -0.17 17.90
N GLU A 58 12.76 -0.94 18.26
CA GLU A 58 13.98 -0.45 18.91
C GLU A 58 15.17 -0.71 17.98
N ALA A 59 15.88 0.33 17.59
CA ALA A 59 17.00 0.24 16.65
C ALA A 59 18.13 1.21 17.02
N GLU A 60 19.37 0.80 16.73
CA GLU A 60 20.54 1.65 16.81
C GLU A 60 20.75 2.38 15.48
N ILE A 61 20.69 3.72 15.52
CA ILE A 61 20.95 4.58 14.37
C ILE A 61 22.11 5.50 14.71
N ASN A 62 23.20 5.42 13.96
CA ASN A 62 24.41 6.23 14.18
C ASN A 62 24.98 6.13 15.61
N GLY A 63 24.93 4.94 16.22
CA GLY A 63 25.43 4.71 17.58
C GLY A 63 24.50 5.16 18.71
N LEU A 64 23.27 5.55 18.38
CA LEU A 64 22.24 5.95 19.35
C LEU A 64 21.04 5.03 19.26
N ASN A 65 20.52 4.58 20.40
CA ASN A 65 19.31 3.77 20.47
C ASN A 65 18.07 4.65 20.35
N GLY A 66 17.21 4.34 19.39
CA GLY A 66 15.91 4.95 19.16
C GLY A 66 14.78 3.96 19.39
N ILE A 67 13.63 4.46 19.82
CA ILE A 67 12.39 3.69 19.97
C ILE A 67 11.29 4.42 19.21
N TRP A 68 10.56 3.69 18.36
CA TRP A 68 9.39 4.18 17.63
C TRP A 68 8.21 3.28 17.90
N GLU A 69 7.07 3.88 18.12
CA GLU A 69 5.81 3.17 18.31
C GLU A 69 4.76 3.64 17.32
N GLY A 70 3.94 2.71 16.85
CA GLY A 70 2.79 3.00 16.01
C GLY A 70 1.66 2.05 16.32
N ALA A 71 0.43 2.47 16.01
CA ALA A 71 -0.75 1.63 16.15
C ALA A 71 -1.61 1.74 14.91
N ASP A 72 -2.31 0.65 14.61
CA ASP A 72 -3.34 0.60 13.58
C ASP A 72 -4.38 -0.44 13.96
N GLU A 73 -5.61 -0.25 13.48
CA GLU A 73 -6.72 -1.16 13.69
C GLU A 73 -6.90 -2.09 12.49
N PHE A 74 -7.40 -3.30 12.74
CA PHE A 74 -7.71 -4.24 11.67
C PHE A 74 -9.03 -3.86 11.00
N ALA A 75 -8.94 -3.39 9.75
CA ALA A 75 -10.11 -3.05 8.96
C ALA A 75 -10.64 -4.27 8.19
N LEU A 76 -11.96 -4.47 8.24
CA LEU A 76 -12.63 -5.53 7.50
C LEU A 76 -12.60 -5.21 5.99
N LEU A 77 -12.29 -6.24 5.20
CA LEU A 77 -12.51 -6.21 3.76
C LEU A 77 -13.84 -6.92 3.45
N ALA A 78 -14.77 -6.24 2.79
CA ALA A 78 -15.97 -6.88 2.27
C ALA A 78 -15.60 -8.04 1.32
N PRO A 79 -16.31 -9.18 1.40
CA PRO A 79 -16.08 -10.29 0.47
C PRO A 79 -16.21 -9.85 -0.99
N ILE A 80 -15.25 -10.22 -1.82
CA ILE A 80 -15.33 -9.96 -3.26
C ILE A 80 -16.26 -10.98 -3.90
N ASP A 81 -17.39 -10.51 -4.43
CA ASP A 81 -18.41 -11.35 -5.05
C ASP A 81 -18.04 -11.70 -6.49
N THR A 82 -17.50 -10.73 -7.23
CA THR A 82 -17.12 -10.90 -8.62
C THR A 82 -15.69 -10.37 -8.87
N PHE A 83 -14.97 -11.12 -9.68
CA PHE A 83 -13.65 -10.73 -10.18
C PHE A 83 -13.52 -11.27 -11.61
N TYR A 84 -13.40 -10.39 -12.59
CA TYR A 84 -13.35 -10.77 -13.99
C TYR A 84 -12.56 -9.78 -14.85
N ILE A 85 -12.24 -10.23 -16.06
CA ILE A 85 -11.56 -9.43 -17.08
C ILE A 85 -12.53 -9.24 -18.23
N THR A 86 -12.63 -8.01 -18.75
CA THR A 86 -13.44 -7.70 -19.94
C THR A 86 -12.60 -6.93 -20.95
N PHE A 87 -12.79 -7.22 -22.24
CA PHE A 87 -12.22 -6.41 -23.31
C PHE A 87 -13.17 -5.25 -23.59
N GLU A 88 -12.63 -4.05 -23.62
CA GLU A 88 -13.37 -2.83 -23.96
C GLU A 88 -12.69 -2.10 -25.11
N GLN A 89 -13.50 -1.57 -26.02
CA GLN A 89 -13.03 -0.68 -27.08
C GLN A 89 -12.94 0.74 -26.54
N GLY A 90 -11.84 1.41 -26.82
CA GLY A 90 -11.68 2.82 -26.52
C GLY A 90 -12.71 3.64 -27.28
N ASN A 91 -13.48 4.45 -26.54
CA ASN A 91 -14.55 5.27 -27.10
C ASN A 91 -14.18 6.77 -27.16
N SER A 92 -12.95 7.11 -26.87
CA SER A 92 -12.42 8.47 -26.94
C SER A 92 -10.94 8.47 -27.38
N PRO A 93 -10.39 9.61 -27.84
CA PRO A 93 -8.96 9.73 -28.17
C PRO A 93 -8.01 9.51 -26.98
N PHE A 94 -8.55 9.42 -25.76
CA PHE A 94 -7.79 9.27 -24.52
C PHE A 94 -7.95 7.87 -23.88
N THR A 95 -8.76 7.00 -24.50
CA THR A 95 -8.98 5.64 -24.01
C THR A 95 -8.53 4.64 -25.06
N GLU A 96 -7.63 3.75 -24.68
CA GLU A 96 -7.11 2.68 -25.54
C GLU A 96 -8.04 1.45 -25.50
N ASP A 97 -8.05 0.69 -26.59
CA ASP A 97 -8.64 -0.65 -26.61
C ASP A 97 -7.81 -1.56 -25.71
N GLY A 98 -8.47 -2.38 -24.89
CA GLY A 98 -7.72 -3.33 -24.07
C GLY A 98 -8.58 -4.10 -23.08
N TYR A 99 -7.91 -4.86 -22.27
CA TYR A 99 -8.53 -5.62 -21.21
C TYR A 99 -8.54 -4.81 -19.92
N PHE A 100 -9.64 -4.90 -19.17
CA PHE A 100 -9.80 -4.23 -17.88
C PHE A 100 -10.17 -5.25 -16.81
N LEU A 101 -9.48 -5.20 -15.67
CA LEU A 101 -9.86 -5.94 -14.48
C LEU A 101 -11.02 -5.25 -13.81
N LYS A 102 -12.04 -6.01 -13.45
CA LYS A 102 -13.20 -5.53 -12.70
C LYS A 102 -13.39 -6.35 -11.43
N ILE A 103 -13.79 -5.66 -10.37
CA ILE A 103 -14.22 -6.27 -9.11
C ILE A 103 -15.63 -5.80 -8.79
N GLY A 104 -16.38 -6.67 -8.12
CA GLY A 104 -17.68 -6.32 -7.56
C GLY A 104 -17.80 -6.88 -6.15
N PHE A 105 -18.35 -6.09 -5.25
CA PHE A 105 -18.62 -6.47 -3.87
C PHE A 105 -19.75 -5.64 -3.28
N LYS A 106 -20.41 -6.21 -2.26
CA LYS A 106 -21.41 -5.50 -1.47
C LYS A 106 -20.71 -4.78 -0.31
N ASP A 107 -20.76 -3.47 -0.33
CA ASP A 107 -20.22 -2.64 0.73
C ASP A 107 -21.07 -2.76 2.02
N PRO A 108 -20.46 -2.87 3.23
CA PRO A 108 -21.17 -2.80 4.50
C PRO A 108 -21.81 -1.43 4.71
N ALA A 109 -23.08 -1.38 5.16
CA ALA A 109 -23.84 -0.13 5.27
C ALA A 109 -23.74 0.57 6.63
N ASP A 110 -23.11 -0.06 7.62
CA ASP A 110 -23.20 0.38 9.00
C ASP A 110 -22.13 1.43 9.38
N GLU A 111 -21.08 1.55 8.56
CA GLU A 111 -19.95 2.44 8.79
C GLU A 111 -19.29 2.86 7.48
N VAL A 112 -18.49 3.93 7.52
CA VAL A 112 -17.64 4.32 6.38
C VAL A 112 -16.42 3.41 6.32
N ASN A 113 -16.25 2.76 5.18
CA ASN A 113 -15.14 1.84 4.94
C ASN A 113 -14.04 2.48 4.08
N PHE A 114 -12.82 2.07 4.33
CA PHE A 114 -11.64 2.58 3.63
C PHE A 114 -10.93 1.43 2.92
N TYR A 115 -10.56 1.66 1.67
CA TYR A 115 -10.01 0.64 0.80
C TYR A 115 -8.71 1.10 0.14
N LEU A 116 -7.85 0.14 -0.18
CA LEU A 116 -6.61 0.36 -0.90
C LEU A 116 -6.47 -0.64 -2.04
N ASN A 117 -6.43 -0.14 -3.28
CA ASN A 117 -5.98 -0.89 -4.44
C ASN A 117 -4.46 -0.78 -4.55
N GLU A 118 -3.79 -1.91 -4.73
CA GLU A 118 -2.35 -1.96 -5.05
C GLU A 118 -2.20 -2.80 -6.32
N LEU A 119 -1.47 -2.28 -7.29
CA LEU A 119 -1.27 -2.90 -8.59
C LEU A 119 0.19 -2.88 -8.99
N LYS A 120 0.66 -4.02 -9.51
CA LYS A 120 1.92 -4.12 -10.23
C LYS A 120 1.63 -4.77 -11.57
N VAL A 121 2.00 -4.09 -12.65
CA VAL A 121 1.80 -4.58 -14.02
C VAL A 121 3.15 -4.75 -14.68
N ILE A 122 3.38 -5.92 -15.24
CA ILE A 122 4.56 -6.22 -16.05
C ILE A 122 4.06 -6.47 -17.47
N ARG A 123 4.46 -5.61 -18.38
CA ARG A 123 4.20 -5.74 -19.82
C ARG A 123 5.43 -6.31 -20.51
N VAL A 124 5.21 -7.25 -21.42
CA VAL A 124 6.26 -7.82 -22.26
C VAL A 124 6.03 -7.35 -23.69
N GLU A 125 6.84 -6.40 -24.15
CA GLU A 125 6.85 -5.94 -25.54
C GLU A 125 8.22 -6.24 -26.14
N ASP A 126 8.27 -6.80 -27.34
CA ASP A 126 9.50 -7.11 -28.09
C ASP A 126 10.57 -7.90 -27.30
N ASN A 127 10.16 -8.84 -26.45
CA ASN A 127 10.99 -9.61 -25.53
C ASN A 127 11.65 -8.79 -24.40
N GLU A 128 11.25 -7.57 -24.17
CA GLU A 128 11.62 -6.75 -23.02
C GLU A 128 10.47 -6.65 -22.01
N SER A 129 10.76 -6.92 -20.76
CA SER A 129 9.77 -6.75 -19.67
C SER A 129 9.81 -5.31 -19.18
N THR A 130 8.71 -4.60 -19.36
CA THR A 130 8.56 -3.23 -18.85
C THR A 130 7.57 -3.21 -17.68
N ASN A 131 8.00 -2.70 -16.52
CA ASN A 131 7.06 -2.34 -15.48
C ASN A 131 6.28 -1.13 -15.95
N LEU A 132 4.98 -1.30 -16.19
CA LEU A 132 4.11 -0.16 -16.42
C LEU A 132 4.02 0.59 -15.08
N GLN A 133 4.66 1.76 -15.02
CA GLN A 133 4.49 2.69 -13.91
C GLN A 133 3.12 3.37 -14.03
N GLY A 134 2.07 2.60 -13.76
CA GLY A 134 0.77 3.13 -13.40
C GLY A 134 0.73 3.39 -11.90
N PHE A 135 -0.38 3.87 -11.40
CA PHE A 135 -0.56 4.06 -9.96
C PHE A 135 -0.38 2.73 -9.24
N GLU A 136 0.76 2.58 -8.55
CA GLU A 136 1.04 1.37 -7.77
C GLU A 136 0.00 1.16 -6.66
N PHE A 137 -0.69 2.25 -6.24
CA PHE A 137 -1.77 2.20 -5.27
C PHE A 137 -2.80 3.32 -5.48
N ARG A 138 -4.06 3.04 -5.11
CA ARG A 138 -5.17 4.01 -5.11
C ARG A 138 -6.03 3.82 -3.86
N PRO A 139 -5.99 4.75 -2.91
CA PRO A 139 -6.88 4.75 -1.76
C PRO A 139 -8.26 5.32 -2.14
N TYR A 140 -9.32 4.80 -1.57
CA TYR A 140 -10.67 5.36 -1.67
C TYR A 140 -11.52 5.00 -0.44
N ASN A 141 -12.60 5.72 -0.24
CA ASN A 141 -13.61 5.44 0.76
C ASN A 141 -14.99 5.34 0.10
N ASP A 142 -15.93 4.82 0.82
CA ASP A 142 -17.32 4.61 0.38
C ASP A 142 -18.29 5.70 0.85
N GLU A 143 -17.84 6.77 1.47
CA GLU A 143 -18.67 7.82 2.08
C GLU A 143 -19.87 8.25 1.22
N LEU A 144 -19.68 8.32 -0.10
CA LEU A 144 -20.75 8.71 -1.05
C LEU A 144 -21.59 7.52 -1.54
N VAL A 145 -21.16 6.27 -1.30
CA VAL A 145 -21.78 5.05 -1.85
C VAL A 145 -21.93 3.95 -0.80
N ASN A 146 -21.85 4.33 0.48
CA ASN A 146 -21.94 3.43 1.62
C ASN A 146 -23.18 2.53 1.53
N GLY A 147 -22.96 1.23 1.70
CA GLY A 147 -23.99 0.21 1.63
C GLY A 147 -24.48 -0.16 0.23
N TYR A 148 -23.88 0.37 -0.84
CA TYR A 148 -24.24 -0.01 -2.20
C TYR A 148 -23.41 -1.21 -2.68
N TYR A 149 -23.88 -1.85 -3.75
CA TYR A 149 -23.08 -2.80 -4.51
C TYR A 149 -22.16 -1.99 -5.41
N LEU A 150 -20.85 -2.16 -5.20
CA LEU A 150 -19.83 -1.49 -5.98
C LEU A 150 -19.30 -2.44 -7.04
N GLU A 151 -19.30 -2.04 -8.29
CA GLU A 151 -18.71 -2.78 -9.40
C GLU A 151 -18.04 -1.83 -10.37
N GLY A 152 -16.80 -2.14 -10.72
CA GLY A 152 -16.06 -1.28 -11.64
C GLY A 152 -14.64 -1.75 -11.92
N PRO A 153 -13.95 -1.04 -12.81
CA PRO A 153 -12.55 -1.31 -13.10
C PRO A 153 -11.67 -0.98 -11.89
N VAL A 154 -10.65 -1.80 -11.67
CA VAL A 154 -9.69 -1.59 -10.57
C VAL A 154 -8.79 -0.39 -10.79
N ASN A 155 -8.60 -0.01 -12.07
CA ASN A 155 -7.89 1.20 -12.52
C ASN A 155 -8.31 1.55 -13.95
N ASP A 156 -7.73 2.63 -14.49
CA ASP A 156 -8.05 3.15 -15.83
C ASP A 156 -7.00 2.70 -16.88
N ILE A 157 -6.19 1.69 -16.58
CA ILE A 157 -5.15 1.18 -17.49
C ILE A 157 -5.72 0.04 -18.34
N ALA A 158 -5.55 0.14 -19.65
CA ALA A 158 -5.82 -0.93 -20.59
C ALA A 158 -4.68 -1.96 -20.56
N TYR A 159 -4.98 -3.21 -20.19
CA TYR A 159 -4.03 -4.30 -20.26
C TYR A 159 -4.01 -4.93 -21.65
N HIS A 160 -2.84 -5.44 -22.04
CA HIS A 160 -2.66 -6.18 -23.29
C HIS A 160 -2.59 -7.69 -23.02
N LEU A 161 -2.74 -8.49 -24.08
CA LEU A 161 -2.50 -9.92 -23.99
C LEU A 161 -1.09 -10.19 -23.46
N PHE A 162 -0.99 -11.16 -22.53
CA PHE A 162 0.23 -11.58 -21.84
C PHE A 162 0.79 -10.59 -20.81
N ASP A 163 0.16 -9.44 -20.59
CA ASP A 163 0.48 -8.63 -19.41
C ASP A 163 0.27 -9.48 -18.16
N THR A 164 1.23 -9.39 -17.23
CA THR A 164 1.10 -10.01 -15.91
C THR A 164 0.69 -8.94 -14.90
N VAL A 165 -0.37 -9.21 -14.15
CA VAL A 165 -0.94 -8.28 -13.17
C VAL A 165 -0.97 -8.92 -11.80
N ASP A 166 -0.25 -8.32 -10.85
CA ASP A 166 -0.38 -8.58 -9.42
C ASP A 166 -1.34 -7.55 -8.83
N PHE A 167 -2.51 -7.99 -8.44
CA PHE A 167 -3.57 -7.16 -7.88
C PHE A 167 -3.76 -7.48 -6.40
N LYS A 168 -3.87 -6.42 -5.57
CA LYS A 168 -4.25 -6.51 -4.17
C LYS A 168 -5.34 -5.48 -3.89
N PHE A 169 -6.39 -5.94 -3.24
CA PHE A 169 -7.47 -5.12 -2.73
C PHE A 169 -7.57 -5.30 -1.22
N SER A 170 -7.56 -4.22 -0.47
CA SER A 170 -7.47 -4.28 0.99
C SER A 170 -8.48 -3.37 1.66
N GLY A 171 -9.08 -3.83 2.77
CA GLY A 171 -9.65 -2.97 3.79
C GLY A 171 -8.51 -2.39 4.63
N ILE A 172 -8.55 -1.10 4.90
CA ILE A 172 -7.57 -0.36 5.70
C ILE A 172 -8.25 0.57 6.67
N SER A 173 -7.57 0.96 7.75
CA SER A 173 -8.07 1.95 8.70
C SER A 173 -8.17 3.35 8.09
N GLU A 174 -8.94 4.24 8.71
CA GLU A 174 -9.01 5.65 8.33
C GLU A 174 -7.64 6.33 8.40
N SER A 175 -6.82 5.99 9.40
CA SER A 175 -5.48 6.53 9.57
C SER A 175 -4.58 6.15 8.41
N SER A 176 -4.60 4.89 8.01
CA SER A 176 -3.87 4.37 6.85
C SER A 176 -4.38 4.97 5.54
N TYR A 177 -5.72 5.09 5.38
CA TYR A 177 -6.30 5.79 4.24
C TYR A 177 -5.80 7.23 4.12
N SER A 178 -5.83 7.98 5.23
CA SER A 178 -5.36 9.38 5.27
C SER A 178 -3.89 9.52 4.86
N PHE A 179 -3.04 8.57 5.27
CA PHE A 179 -1.65 8.53 4.87
C PHE A 179 -1.49 8.30 3.35
N TYR A 180 -2.13 7.26 2.82
CA TYR A 180 -2.06 6.93 1.38
C TYR A 180 -2.71 8.00 0.50
N ALA A 181 -3.81 8.62 0.94
CA ALA A 181 -4.45 9.71 0.22
C ALA A 181 -3.53 10.93 0.07
N LYS A 182 -2.74 11.26 1.11
CA LYS A 182 -1.74 12.34 1.02
C LYS A 182 -0.63 12.01 0.03
N ILE A 183 -0.09 10.77 0.04
CA ILE A 183 0.92 10.35 -0.93
C ILE A 183 0.34 10.42 -2.35
N PHE A 184 -0.84 9.87 -2.56
CA PHE A 184 -1.53 9.88 -3.84
C PHE A 184 -1.74 11.31 -4.37
N GLN A 185 -2.23 12.21 -3.52
CA GLN A 185 -2.40 13.62 -3.86
C GLN A 185 -1.08 14.29 -4.26
N LEU A 186 0.01 14.06 -3.52
CA LEU A 186 1.31 14.64 -3.86
C LEU A 186 1.86 14.11 -5.18
N THR A 187 1.64 12.83 -5.50
CA THR A 187 2.05 12.24 -6.77
C THR A 187 1.37 12.93 -7.95
N PHE A 188 0.09 13.26 -7.82
CA PHE A 188 -0.62 14.02 -8.85
C PHE A 188 -0.23 15.50 -8.91
N GLN A 189 -0.03 16.14 -7.77
CA GLN A 189 0.34 17.57 -7.73
C GLN A 189 1.72 17.84 -8.33
N THR A 190 2.64 16.86 -8.28
CA THR A 190 3.97 17.01 -8.91
C THR A 190 3.92 17.00 -10.42
N LEU A 191 2.80 16.61 -11.04
CA LEU A 191 2.58 16.71 -12.48
C LEU A 191 2.14 18.12 -12.93
N ASP A 192 1.68 18.97 -12.00
CA ASP A 192 1.34 20.37 -12.27
C ASP A 192 2.57 21.28 -12.12
N ILE A 193 2.93 21.97 -13.21
CA ILE A 193 4.07 22.88 -13.28
C ILE A 193 3.85 24.05 -12.31
N GLY A 194 4.57 24.07 -11.19
CA GLY A 194 4.60 25.21 -10.28
C GLY A 194 4.10 24.96 -8.86
N THR A 195 3.92 23.73 -8.44
CA THR A 195 3.48 23.40 -7.08
C THR A 195 4.63 23.27 -6.09
N SER A 196 4.30 23.40 -4.81
CA SER A 196 5.19 23.46 -3.66
C SER A 196 6.21 22.32 -3.60
N SER A 197 7.38 22.59 -3.04
CA SER A 197 8.40 21.58 -2.70
C SER A 197 7.77 20.38 -2.01
N PRO A 198 8.15 19.14 -2.39
CA PRO A 198 7.70 17.95 -1.68
C PRO A 198 8.07 18.06 -0.20
N PHE A 199 7.12 17.79 0.67
CA PHE A 199 7.32 17.75 2.13
C PHE A 199 7.23 16.31 2.60
N PRO A 200 7.95 15.92 3.66
CA PRO A 200 7.89 14.56 4.18
C PRO A 200 6.49 14.25 4.72
N ILE A 201 5.89 13.17 4.23
CA ILE A 201 4.63 12.65 4.75
C ILE A 201 4.96 11.80 5.98
N ARG A 202 4.42 12.19 7.11
CA ARG A 202 4.55 11.44 8.36
C ARG A 202 3.41 10.43 8.45
N GLY A 203 3.77 9.19 8.79
CA GLY A 203 2.83 8.14 9.12
C GLY A 203 2.46 8.14 10.61
N ASN A 204 2.12 6.96 11.13
CA ASN A 204 1.70 6.75 12.50
C ASN A 204 2.83 6.26 13.44
N LEU A 205 4.09 6.27 13.00
CA LEU A 205 5.24 5.84 13.78
C LEU A 205 5.87 7.04 14.50
N ILE A 206 5.69 7.11 15.80
CA ILE A 206 6.09 8.23 16.66
C ILE A 206 7.34 7.84 17.44
N SER A 207 8.36 8.70 17.41
CA SER A 207 9.56 8.53 18.23
C SER A 207 9.24 8.71 19.72
N GLN A 208 9.73 7.81 20.53
CA GLN A 208 9.66 7.88 21.99
C GLN A 208 10.91 8.58 22.59
N ASN A 209 11.86 8.96 21.75
CA ASN A 209 13.10 9.61 22.15
C ASN A 209 13.20 11.03 21.57
N GLU A 210 13.55 12.00 22.38
CA GLU A 210 13.72 13.41 21.95
C GLU A 210 14.84 13.62 20.90
N ASN A 211 15.78 12.68 20.82
CA ASN A 211 16.91 12.76 19.89
C ASN A 211 16.57 12.28 18.46
N PHE A 212 15.37 11.75 18.25
CA PHE A 212 14.95 11.21 16.96
C PHE A 212 13.64 11.84 16.50
N ASP A 213 13.55 12.09 15.20
CA ASP A 213 12.30 12.43 14.55
C ASP A 213 11.36 11.22 14.46
N ASN A 214 10.06 11.50 14.25
CA ASN A 214 9.10 10.48 13.88
C ASN A 214 9.49 9.82 12.56
N ALA A 215 9.29 8.51 12.45
CA ALA A 215 9.55 7.81 11.21
C ALA A 215 8.56 8.25 10.10
N LEU A 216 9.03 8.22 8.86
CA LEU A 216 8.22 8.60 7.69
C LEU A 216 7.27 7.48 7.24
N GLY A 217 7.46 6.26 7.75
CA GLY A 217 6.65 5.09 7.40
C GLY A 217 5.27 5.08 8.06
N ASN A 218 4.43 4.17 7.59
CA ASN A 218 3.13 3.89 8.17
C ASN A 218 3.01 2.41 8.52
N PHE A 219 2.79 2.11 9.79
CA PHE A 219 2.36 0.79 10.22
C PHE A 219 0.89 0.61 9.86
N LYS A 220 0.57 -0.44 9.13
CA LYS A 220 -0.81 -0.75 8.73
C LYS A 220 -1.13 -2.22 8.93
N VAL A 221 -2.35 -2.46 9.38
CA VAL A 221 -2.95 -3.79 9.49
C VAL A 221 -4.09 -3.87 8.49
N LYS A 222 -4.12 -4.92 7.69
CA LYS A 222 -5.11 -5.02 6.60
C LYS A 222 -5.52 -6.44 6.29
N ASN A 223 -6.79 -6.61 5.93
CA ASN A 223 -7.27 -7.79 5.24
C ASN A 223 -7.06 -7.63 3.73
N VAL A 224 -6.59 -8.65 3.04
CA VAL A 224 -6.15 -8.53 1.65
C VAL A 224 -6.72 -9.63 0.77
N PHE A 225 -7.45 -9.23 -0.27
CA PHE A 225 -7.72 -10.07 -1.43
C PHE A 225 -6.56 -9.93 -2.44
N LYS A 226 -5.99 -11.06 -2.89
CA LYS A 226 -4.86 -11.06 -3.83
C LYS A 226 -5.17 -11.87 -5.06
N LYS A 227 -4.77 -11.38 -6.23
CA LYS A 227 -4.77 -12.11 -7.48
C LYS A 227 -3.48 -11.88 -8.25
N HIS A 228 -2.99 -12.96 -8.85
CA HIS A 228 -1.93 -12.96 -9.87
C HIS A 228 -2.55 -13.46 -11.17
N ILE A 229 -2.43 -12.70 -12.24
CA ILE A 229 -3.17 -12.94 -13.49
C ILE A 229 -2.24 -12.70 -14.66
N VAL A 230 -2.32 -13.60 -15.66
CA VAL A 230 -1.79 -13.36 -17.01
C VAL A 230 -2.97 -13.10 -17.93
N ILE A 231 -2.98 -11.95 -18.59
CA ILE A 231 -4.09 -11.55 -19.46
C ILE A 231 -4.18 -12.47 -20.69
N GLY A 232 -5.31 -13.16 -20.84
CA GLY A 232 -5.56 -14.06 -21.96
C GLY A 232 -5.33 -15.54 -21.69
N GLU A 233 -4.96 -15.92 -20.46
CA GLU A 233 -4.90 -17.32 -20.00
C GLU A 233 -6.17 -17.80 -19.28
#